data_03a4913ee5da96d4bb6217418bea085a
#
_entry.id   03a4913ee5da96d4bb6217418bea085a
#
_cell.length_a   1.000
_cell.length_b   1.000
_cell.length_c   1.000
_cell.angle_alpha   90.00
_cell.angle_beta   90.00
_cell.angle_gamma   90.00
#
_symmetry.space_group_name_H-M   'P 1'
#
loop_
_entity.id
_entity.type
_entity.pdbx_description
1 polymer ?
#
loop_
_entity_poly.entity_id
_entity_poly.type
_entity_poly.pdbx_seq_one_letter_code
_entity_poly.pdbx_strand_id
1 'polypeptide(L)'
;MTATQSRPPLALALSRTAEAVATYIDGAIARSGAPGERLAGAMRHATLAGGKRLRPFLVVESAALFGISAARAMPAAAALECIHCYSLVHDDLPAMDNDDLRRGRPTVHCAYDEATAILAGDALLTLAFEILAGAETDADPAVRLALVASLARAAGVAGMIGGQMLDLAAEGRFAEGKPLDLPAPAIIELQAMKTGALLRQACEAGALLGRASPAERASLDRYARAVGRAFQIADDLLDVEGEASLVGKAVGKDAAAGKATLVGTLGIDGARAELARLTGEAEAALAGFGSAATLLVEAAYFVADRRN
;
A
#
# COMPACT_ATOMS: atom_id res chain seq x y z
N MET A 1 -28.69 -19.71 -18.83
CA MET A 1 -27.71 -20.42 -17.99
C MET A 1 -26.38 -19.71 -18.20
N THR A 2 -26.08 -18.73 -17.39
CA THR A 2 -24.78 -18.04 -17.38
C THR A 2 -23.79 -18.96 -16.69
N ALA A 3 -22.77 -19.39 -17.42
CA ALA A 3 -21.68 -20.18 -16.87
C ALA A 3 -21.02 -19.37 -15.73
N THR A 4 -21.11 -19.87 -14.51
CA THR A 4 -20.36 -19.37 -13.37
C THR A 4 -18.88 -19.63 -13.67
N GLN A 5 -18.20 -18.66 -14.24
CA GLN A 5 -16.73 -18.75 -14.37
C GLN A 5 -16.18 -18.83 -12.94
N SER A 6 -15.58 -19.96 -12.59
CA SER A 6 -14.87 -20.11 -11.32
C SER A 6 -13.81 -19.02 -11.21
N ARG A 7 -13.83 -18.25 -10.13
CA ARG A 7 -12.80 -17.23 -9.89
C ARG A 7 -11.43 -17.89 -9.76
N PRO A 8 -10.36 -17.23 -10.24
CA PRO A 8 -9.01 -17.76 -10.08
C PRO A 8 -8.64 -17.78 -8.58
N PRO A 9 -7.76 -18.69 -8.15
CA PRO A 9 -7.16 -18.63 -6.80
C PRO A 9 -6.51 -17.27 -6.54
N LEU A 10 -6.52 -16.79 -5.29
CA LEU A 10 -5.97 -15.49 -4.90
C LEU A 10 -4.53 -15.27 -5.40
N ALA A 11 -3.67 -16.29 -5.27
CA ALA A 11 -2.27 -16.18 -5.72
C ALA A 11 -2.17 -15.86 -7.22
N LEU A 12 -3.03 -16.47 -8.05
CA LEU A 12 -3.07 -16.20 -9.49
C LEU A 12 -3.64 -14.79 -9.79
N ALA A 13 -4.64 -14.35 -9.02
CA ALA A 13 -5.19 -13.00 -9.17
C ALA A 13 -4.16 -11.92 -8.81
N LEU A 14 -3.42 -12.12 -7.72
CA LEU A 14 -2.31 -11.25 -7.32
C LEU A 14 -1.20 -11.20 -8.39
N SER A 15 -0.77 -12.36 -8.91
CA SER A 15 0.27 -12.43 -9.98
C SER A 15 -0.16 -11.68 -11.24
N ARG A 16 -1.38 -11.92 -11.71
CA ARG A 16 -1.93 -11.24 -12.90
C ARG A 16 -1.99 -9.73 -12.71
N THR A 17 -2.42 -9.27 -11.53
CA THR A 17 -2.45 -7.84 -11.24
C THR A 17 -1.04 -7.25 -11.17
N ALA A 18 -0.09 -7.97 -10.57
CA ALA A 18 1.30 -7.53 -10.48
C ALA A 18 1.94 -7.37 -11.86
N GLU A 19 1.73 -8.32 -12.76
CA GLU A 19 2.22 -8.26 -14.14
C GLU A 19 1.57 -7.12 -14.95
N ALA A 20 0.25 -6.99 -14.83
CA ALA A 20 -0.50 -5.96 -15.55
C ALA A 20 -0.13 -4.54 -15.08
N VAL A 21 0.01 -4.31 -13.77
CA VAL A 21 0.40 -2.99 -13.25
C VAL A 21 1.84 -2.65 -13.61
N ALA A 22 2.76 -3.63 -13.60
CA ALA A 22 4.14 -3.41 -14.02
C ALA A 22 4.21 -2.99 -15.50
N THR A 23 3.48 -3.70 -16.37
CA THR A 23 3.37 -3.39 -17.80
C THR A 23 2.76 -1.98 -18.01
N TYR A 24 1.71 -1.64 -17.26
CA TYR A 24 1.07 -0.34 -17.39
C TYR A 24 2.02 0.80 -16.97
N ILE A 25 2.70 0.67 -15.83
CA ILE A 25 3.65 1.67 -15.33
C ILE A 25 4.83 1.84 -16.29
N ASP A 26 5.40 0.75 -16.80
CA ASP A 26 6.49 0.83 -17.79
C ASP A 26 6.06 1.59 -19.06
N GLY A 27 4.86 1.29 -19.57
CA GLY A 27 4.28 2.03 -20.68
C GLY A 27 4.02 3.51 -20.36
N ALA A 28 3.57 3.83 -19.14
CA ALA A 28 3.35 5.21 -18.70
C ALA A 28 4.67 5.99 -18.61
N ILE A 29 5.72 5.38 -18.05
CA ILE A 29 7.06 5.97 -18.01
C ILE A 29 7.61 6.22 -19.43
N ALA A 30 7.39 5.28 -20.35
CA ALA A 30 7.82 5.46 -21.74
C ALA A 30 7.08 6.62 -22.44
N ARG A 31 5.81 6.85 -22.13
CA ARG A 31 5.01 7.94 -22.71
C ARG A 31 5.24 9.30 -22.05
N SER A 32 5.78 9.35 -20.82
CA SER A 32 5.97 10.60 -20.07
C SER A 32 6.96 11.58 -20.71
N GLY A 33 7.74 11.12 -21.71
CA GLY A 33 8.74 11.97 -22.39
C GLY A 33 9.93 12.32 -21.51
N ALA A 34 10.26 11.51 -20.50
CA ALA A 34 11.38 11.76 -19.61
C ALA A 34 12.67 12.03 -20.40
N PRO A 35 13.37 13.16 -20.12
CA PRO A 35 14.59 13.50 -20.84
C PRO A 35 15.72 12.54 -20.45
N GLY A 36 16.18 11.75 -21.41
CA GLY A 36 17.27 10.79 -21.24
C GLY A 36 16.87 9.52 -20.48
N GLU A 37 17.75 8.51 -20.57
CA GLU A 37 17.48 7.18 -20.01
C GLU A 37 17.62 7.10 -18.49
N ARG A 38 18.39 8.02 -17.87
CA ARG A 38 18.74 7.92 -16.44
C ARG A 38 17.52 8.05 -15.53
N LEU A 39 16.67 9.07 -15.72
CA LEU A 39 15.47 9.27 -14.90
C LEU A 39 14.46 8.14 -15.13
N ALA A 40 14.16 7.82 -16.38
CA ALA A 40 13.27 6.72 -16.73
C ALA A 40 13.80 5.38 -16.21
N GLY A 41 15.11 5.14 -16.27
CA GLY A 41 15.76 3.95 -15.71
C GLY A 41 15.60 3.87 -14.19
N ALA A 42 15.78 4.96 -13.45
CA ALA A 42 15.60 5.03 -12.01
C ALA A 42 14.12 4.80 -11.60
N MET A 43 13.17 5.40 -12.33
CA MET A 43 11.73 5.16 -12.13
C MET A 43 11.38 3.67 -12.35
N ARG A 44 11.90 3.04 -13.41
CA ARG A 44 11.74 1.60 -13.66
C ARG A 44 12.38 0.74 -12.58
N HIS A 45 13.57 1.12 -12.12
CA HIS A 45 14.25 0.42 -11.02
C HIS A 45 13.39 0.39 -9.76
N ALA A 46 12.76 1.51 -9.40
CA ALA A 46 11.85 1.62 -8.26
C ALA A 46 10.57 0.82 -8.43
N THR A 47 9.98 0.82 -9.63
CA THR A 47 8.62 0.30 -9.84
C THR A 47 8.57 -1.15 -10.32
N LEU A 48 9.59 -1.65 -11.03
CA LEU A 48 9.58 -2.99 -11.63
C LEU A 48 10.33 -4.04 -10.80
N ALA A 49 10.74 -3.71 -9.57
CA ALA A 49 11.48 -4.61 -8.67
C ALA A 49 10.62 -5.76 -8.07
N GLY A 50 9.43 -6.02 -8.59
CA GLY A 50 8.53 -7.05 -8.07
C GLY A 50 7.74 -6.60 -6.85
N GLY A 51 7.22 -7.58 -6.08
CA GLY A 51 6.39 -7.38 -4.89
C GLY A 51 4.98 -7.90 -5.07
N LYS A 52 4.26 -8.11 -3.95
CA LYS A 52 2.90 -8.72 -3.94
C LYS A 52 1.82 -7.82 -4.57
N ARG A 53 2.11 -6.53 -4.80
CA ARG A 53 1.20 -5.53 -5.42
C ARG A 53 -0.22 -5.56 -4.82
N LEU A 54 -0.31 -5.68 -3.49
CA LEU A 54 -1.58 -5.76 -2.78
C LEU A 54 -2.45 -4.51 -3.01
N ARG A 55 -1.87 -3.30 -3.02
CA ARG A 55 -2.62 -2.06 -3.23
C ARG A 55 -3.28 -2.01 -4.62
N PRO A 56 -2.57 -2.25 -5.74
CA PRO A 56 -3.19 -2.42 -7.05
C PRO A 56 -4.27 -3.49 -7.11
N PHE A 57 -4.04 -4.63 -6.47
CA PHE A 57 -5.01 -5.72 -6.38
C PHE A 57 -6.30 -5.27 -5.69
N LEU A 58 -6.20 -4.55 -4.56
CA LEU A 58 -7.37 -4.01 -3.86
C LEU A 58 -8.15 -3.01 -4.72
N VAL A 59 -7.49 -2.17 -5.54
CA VAL A 59 -8.17 -1.29 -6.50
C VAL A 59 -8.98 -2.11 -7.50
N VAL A 60 -8.34 -3.11 -8.13
CA VAL A 60 -8.95 -3.92 -9.18
C VAL A 60 -10.14 -4.72 -8.64
N GLU A 61 -9.97 -5.40 -7.51
CA GLU A 61 -11.03 -6.25 -6.94
C GLU A 61 -12.16 -5.43 -6.32
N SER A 62 -11.89 -4.26 -5.74
CA SER A 62 -12.94 -3.35 -5.29
C SER A 62 -13.75 -2.78 -6.46
N ALA A 63 -13.10 -2.46 -7.57
CA ALA A 63 -13.79 -2.03 -8.80
C ALA A 63 -14.61 -3.16 -9.42
N ALA A 64 -14.14 -4.40 -9.35
CA ALA A 64 -14.83 -5.58 -9.87
C ALA A 64 -16.15 -5.86 -9.15
N LEU A 65 -16.33 -5.44 -7.89
CA LEU A 65 -17.62 -5.52 -7.17
C LEU A 65 -18.75 -4.79 -7.91
N PHE A 66 -18.39 -3.79 -8.70
CA PHE A 66 -19.30 -2.92 -9.46
C PHE A 66 -19.27 -3.19 -10.97
N GLY A 67 -18.71 -4.34 -11.39
CA GLY A 67 -18.64 -4.73 -12.79
C GLY A 67 -17.59 -3.99 -13.62
N ILE A 68 -16.67 -3.26 -12.99
CA ILE A 68 -15.55 -2.62 -13.68
C ILE A 68 -14.47 -3.65 -13.95
N SER A 69 -14.06 -3.77 -15.21
CA SER A 69 -13.00 -4.71 -15.60
C SER A 69 -11.63 -4.29 -15.06
N ALA A 70 -10.73 -5.26 -14.87
CA ALA A 70 -9.36 -5.02 -14.44
C ALA A 70 -8.64 -4.01 -15.37
N ALA A 71 -8.86 -4.07 -16.68
CA ALA A 71 -8.26 -3.14 -17.63
C ALA A 71 -8.70 -1.69 -17.39
N ARG A 72 -9.98 -1.47 -17.03
CA ARG A 72 -10.50 -0.13 -16.71
C ARG A 72 -10.05 0.37 -15.32
N ALA A 73 -9.80 -0.51 -14.38
CA ALA A 73 -9.28 -0.16 -13.06
C ALA A 73 -7.77 0.08 -13.06
N MET A 74 -7.06 -0.42 -14.09
CA MET A 74 -5.60 -0.44 -14.14
C MET A 74 -4.94 0.96 -14.03
N PRO A 75 -5.42 2.03 -14.68
CA PRO A 75 -4.85 3.36 -14.48
C PRO A 75 -4.84 3.80 -13.01
N ALA A 76 -5.95 3.64 -12.30
CA ALA A 76 -6.05 3.99 -10.88
C ALA A 76 -5.16 3.09 -9.99
N ALA A 77 -5.07 1.80 -10.32
CA ALA A 77 -4.18 0.85 -9.65
C ALA A 77 -2.70 1.22 -9.84
N ALA A 78 -2.30 1.59 -11.05
CA ALA A 78 -0.96 2.02 -11.39
C ALA A 78 -0.59 3.36 -10.73
N ALA A 79 -1.49 4.33 -10.72
CA ALA A 79 -1.29 5.59 -10.05
C ALA A 79 -1.03 5.41 -8.54
N LEU A 80 -1.84 4.59 -7.87
CA LEU A 80 -1.64 4.27 -6.46
C LEU A 80 -0.30 3.56 -6.21
N GLU A 81 0.11 2.67 -7.10
CA GLU A 81 1.41 2.00 -6.97
C GLU A 81 2.58 2.95 -7.22
N CYS A 82 2.46 3.93 -8.13
CA CYS A 82 3.46 4.99 -8.28
C CYS A 82 3.62 5.79 -6.99
N ILE A 83 2.51 6.12 -6.30
CA ILE A 83 2.54 6.78 -4.99
C ILE A 83 3.26 5.90 -3.96
N HIS A 84 2.96 4.61 -3.92
CA HIS A 84 3.65 3.70 -3.00
C HIS A 84 5.15 3.57 -3.32
N CYS A 85 5.52 3.49 -4.61
CA CYS A 85 6.91 3.34 -5.00
C CYS A 85 7.73 4.59 -4.72
N TYR A 86 7.18 5.80 -4.98
CA TYR A 86 7.91 7.03 -4.66
C TYR A 86 8.21 7.13 -3.16
N SER A 87 7.23 6.78 -2.30
CA SER A 87 7.45 6.85 -0.86
C SER A 87 8.58 5.93 -0.41
N LEU A 88 8.67 4.72 -0.99
CA LEU A 88 9.77 3.81 -0.71
C LEU A 88 11.13 4.34 -1.19
N VAL A 89 11.17 5.00 -2.38
CA VAL A 89 12.40 5.60 -2.90
C VAL A 89 12.90 6.70 -1.97
N HIS A 90 12.00 7.53 -1.44
CA HIS A 90 12.38 8.60 -0.53
C HIS A 90 12.68 8.09 0.88
N ASP A 91 11.95 7.08 1.37
CA ASP A 91 12.22 6.45 2.66
C ASP A 91 13.61 5.79 2.70
N ASP A 92 14.09 5.23 1.57
CA ASP A 92 15.41 4.60 1.48
C ASP A 92 16.58 5.58 1.54
N LEU A 93 16.37 6.90 1.32
CA LEU A 93 17.44 7.91 1.30
C LEU A 93 18.18 7.99 2.64
N PRO A 94 19.49 8.41 2.63
CA PRO A 94 20.27 8.61 3.85
C PRO A 94 19.65 9.59 4.86
N ALA A 95 18.83 10.54 4.38
CA ALA A 95 18.11 11.49 5.22
C ALA A 95 16.89 10.87 5.92
N MET A 96 16.49 9.68 5.53
CA MET A 96 15.33 8.94 6.05
C MET A 96 15.80 7.64 6.73
N ASP A 97 15.46 6.47 6.19
CA ASP A 97 15.78 5.17 6.80
C ASP A 97 17.22 4.70 6.50
N ASN A 98 17.87 5.31 5.49
CA ASN A 98 19.24 4.98 5.04
C ASN A 98 19.41 3.48 4.72
N ASP A 99 18.50 2.93 3.92
CA ASP A 99 18.52 1.54 3.53
C ASP A 99 19.25 1.32 2.20
N ASP A 100 20.25 0.45 2.19
CA ASP A 100 21.03 0.11 0.99
C ASP A 100 20.32 -0.89 0.08
N LEU A 101 19.43 -1.73 0.64
CA LEU A 101 18.76 -2.83 -0.05
C LEU A 101 17.25 -2.80 0.18
N ARG A 102 16.48 -2.97 -0.88
CA ARG A 102 15.02 -3.18 -0.84
C ARG A 102 14.63 -4.35 -1.73
N ARG A 103 13.92 -5.34 -1.15
CA ARG A 103 13.55 -6.60 -1.84
C ARG A 103 14.76 -7.32 -2.45
N GLY A 104 15.90 -7.30 -1.75
CA GLY A 104 17.14 -7.94 -2.19
C GLY A 104 17.89 -7.25 -3.34
N ARG A 105 17.48 -6.02 -3.71
CA ARG A 105 18.13 -5.22 -4.75
C ARG A 105 18.65 -3.91 -4.14
N PRO A 106 19.73 -3.31 -4.69
CA PRO A 106 20.15 -1.96 -4.29
C PRO A 106 19.01 -0.97 -4.41
N THR A 107 18.88 -0.09 -3.41
CA THR A 107 17.93 1.04 -3.44
C THR A 107 18.29 2.02 -4.55
N VAL A 108 17.39 2.94 -4.92
CA VAL A 108 17.63 3.83 -6.06
C VAL A 108 18.84 4.72 -5.83
N HIS A 109 19.03 5.23 -4.60
CA HIS A 109 20.19 6.08 -4.30
C HIS A 109 21.51 5.30 -4.34
N CYS A 110 21.52 4.01 -4.01
CA CYS A 110 22.69 3.14 -4.14
C CYS A 110 22.96 2.71 -5.59
N ALA A 111 21.90 2.48 -6.39
CA ALA A 111 22.04 2.07 -7.78
C ALA A 111 22.41 3.23 -8.73
N TYR A 112 22.04 4.47 -8.35
CA TYR A 112 22.28 5.69 -9.12
C TYR A 112 23.03 6.73 -8.28
N ASP A 113 22.31 7.59 -7.59
CA ASP A 113 22.73 8.58 -6.59
C ASP A 113 21.51 9.21 -5.91
N GLU A 114 21.72 9.98 -4.83
CA GLU A 114 20.67 10.63 -4.05
C GLU A 114 19.83 11.61 -4.88
N ALA A 115 20.46 12.45 -5.71
CA ALA A 115 19.74 13.42 -6.53
C ALA A 115 18.82 12.72 -7.54
N THR A 116 19.31 11.63 -8.18
CA THR A 116 18.50 10.81 -9.08
C THR A 116 17.35 10.13 -8.32
N ALA A 117 17.55 9.66 -7.09
CA ALA A 117 16.51 9.05 -6.28
C ALA A 117 15.41 10.07 -5.91
N ILE A 118 15.80 11.28 -5.46
CA ILE A 118 14.84 12.36 -5.17
C ILE A 118 14.00 12.66 -6.41
N LEU A 119 14.63 12.90 -7.55
CA LEU A 119 13.92 13.22 -8.79
C LEU A 119 13.07 12.07 -9.33
N ALA A 120 13.48 10.82 -9.15
CA ALA A 120 12.69 9.65 -9.52
C ALA A 120 11.44 9.53 -8.65
N GLY A 121 11.53 9.80 -7.35
CA GLY A 121 10.41 9.88 -6.45
C GLY A 121 9.43 10.98 -6.84
N ASP A 122 9.91 12.21 -7.08
CA ASP A 122 9.08 13.34 -7.52
C ASP A 122 8.39 13.06 -8.85
N ALA A 123 9.09 12.44 -9.79
CA ALA A 123 8.54 12.06 -11.09
C ALA A 123 7.43 11.00 -10.95
N LEU A 124 7.61 9.98 -10.11
CA LEU A 124 6.59 8.97 -9.84
C LEU A 124 5.36 9.56 -9.14
N LEU A 125 5.56 10.46 -8.17
CA LEU A 125 4.48 11.18 -7.51
C LEU A 125 3.67 11.98 -8.52
N THR A 126 4.32 12.75 -9.38
CA THR A 126 3.68 13.57 -10.41
C THR A 126 2.97 12.71 -11.46
N LEU A 127 3.63 11.64 -11.94
CA LEU A 127 3.05 10.69 -12.89
C LEU A 127 1.75 10.05 -12.38
N ALA A 128 1.64 9.78 -11.08
CA ALA A 128 0.41 9.24 -10.51
C ALA A 128 -0.80 10.16 -10.74
N PHE A 129 -0.62 11.47 -10.58
CA PHE A 129 -1.69 12.44 -10.82
C PHE A 129 -1.95 12.66 -12.32
N GLU A 130 -0.92 12.63 -13.16
CA GLU A 130 -1.07 12.65 -14.61
C GLU A 130 -1.94 11.48 -15.10
N ILE A 131 -1.65 10.25 -14.64
CA ILE A 131 -2.44 9.06 -14.96
C ILE A 131 -3.90 9.25 -14.54
N LEU A 132 -4.17 9.66 -13.29
CA LEU A 132 -5.55 9.82 -12.80
C LEU A 132 -6.33 10.92 -13.53
N ALA A 133 -5.66 12.00 -13.95
CA ALA A 133 -6.28 13.09 -14.69
C ALA A 133 -6.58 12.72 -16.14
N GLY A 134 -5.88 11.72 -16.69
CA GLY A 134 -6.01 11.28 -18.07
C GLY A 134 -7.38 10.69 -18.41
N ALA A 135 -7.85 10.93 -19.63
CA ALA A 135 -9.16 10.43 -20.11
C ALA A 135 -9.24 8.88 -20.14
N GLU A 136 -8.10 8.20 -20.19
CA GLU A 136 -8.01 6.73 -20.13
C GLU A 136 -8.44 6.17 -18.77
N THR A 137 -8.36 6.95 -17.69
CA THR A 137 -8.76 6.54 -16.33
C THR A 137 -10.29 6.43 -16.22
N ASP A 138 -11.00 7.46 -16.66
CA ASP A 138 -12.47 7.43 -16.81
C ASP A 138 -12.90 8.51 -17.79
N ALA A 139 -13.95 8.24 -18.58
CA ALA A 139 -14.50 9.23 -19.50
C ALA A 139 -15.11 10.44 -18.77
N ASP A 140 -15.68 10.22 -17.57
CA ASP A 140 -16.29 11.26 -16.76
C ASP A 140 -15.21 12.06 -15.98
N PRO A 141 -15.04 13.36 -16.27
CA PRO A 141 -14.08 14.19 -15.55
C PRO A 141 -14.37 14.33 -14.05
N ALA A 142 -15.62 14.16 -13.62
CA ALA A 142 -15.99 14.22 -12.21
C ALA A 142 -15.41 13.01 -11.44
N VAL A 143 -15.41 11.83 -12.05
CA VAL A 143 -14.77 10.63 -11.48
C VAL A 143 -13.27 10.82 -11.39
N ARG A 144 -12.63 11.33 -12.46
CA ARG A 144 -11.18 11.61 -12.43
C ARG A 144 -10.81 12.61 -11.35
N LEU A 145 -11.58 13.70 -11.21
CA LEU A 145 -11.35 14.67 -10.14
C LEU A 145 -11.53 14.07 -8.74
N ALA A 146 -12.53 13.21 -8.55
CA ALA A 146 -12.74 12.51 -7.29
C ALA A 146 -11.57 11.58 -6.95
N LEU A 147 -11.02 10.84 -7.92
CA LEU A 147 -9.85 9.98 -7.77
C LEU A 147 -8.60 10.79 -7.40
N VAL A 148 -8.34 11.89 -8.12
CA VAL A 148 -7.22 12.81 -7.84
C VAL A 148 -7.33 13.37 -6.42
N ALA A 149 -8.50 13.88 -6.03
CA ALA A 149 -8.71 14.45 -4.71
C ALA A 149 -8.61 13.39 -3.58
N SER A 150 -9.10 12.19 -3.82
CA SER A 150 -9.00 11.06 -2.88
C SER A 150 -7.55 10.64 -2.69
N LEU A 151 -6.79 10.46 -3.77
CA LEU A 151 -5.37 10.10 -3.72
C LEU A 151 -4.53 11.19 -3.04
N ALA A 152 -4.77 12.46 -3.36
CA ALA A 152 -4.05 13.58 -2.75
C ALA A 152 -4.25 13.64 -1.23
N ARG A 153 -5.46 13.38 -0.73
CA ARG A 153 -5.72 13.28 0.72
C ARG A 153 -5.02 12.09 1.35
N ALA A 154 -5.08 10.92 0.70
CA ALA A 154 -4.49 9.69 1.25
C ALA A 154 -2.95 9.71 1.25
N ALA A 155 -2.33 10.31 0.24
CA ALA A 155 -0.88 10.44 0.15
C ALA A 155 -0.33 11.65 0.94
N GLY A 156 -1.14 12.69 1.14
CA GLY A 156 -0.73 13.98 1.67
C GLY A 156 -0.57 14.05 3.20
N VAL A 157 -0.65 15.29 3.71
CA VAL A 157 -0.41 15.60 5.13
C VAL A 157 -1.42 14.97 6.10
N ALA A 158 -2.65 14.70 5.64
CA ALA A 158 -3.68 14.01 6.42
C ALA A 158 -3.65 12.48 6.22
N GLY A 159 -2.65 11.96 5.53
CA GLY A 159 -2.46 10.55 5.22
C GLY A 159 -1.01 10.13 5.34
N MET A 160 -0.48 9.45 4.31
CA MET A 160 0.81 8.76 4.33
C MET A 160 1.98 9.68 4.73
N ILE A 161 2.11 10.88 4.13
CA ILE A 161 3.21 11.81 4.44
C ILE A 161 3.12 12.30 5.89
N GLY A 162 1.92 12.64 6.37
CA GLY A 162 1.71 13.02 7.78
C GLY A 162 2.05 11.86 8.73
N GLY A 163 1.64 10.63 8.38
CA GLY A 163 1.99 9.43 9.13
C GLY A 163 3.50 9.18 9.17
N GLN A 164 4.21 9.38 8.06
CA GLN A 164 5.67 9.27 8.01
C GLN A 164 6.36 10.31 8.90
N MET A 165 5.86 11.55 8.92
CA MET A 165 6.39 12.58 9.83
C MET A 165 6.19 12.21 11.31
N LEU A 166 5.02 11.64 11.66
CA LEU A 166 4.76 11.16 13.02
C LEU A 166 5.65 9.97 13.38
N ASP A 167 5.95 9.09 12.42
CA ASP A 167 6.84 7.94 12.62
C ASP A 167 8.27 8.39 12.96
N LEU A 168 8.84 9.30 12.17
CA LEU A 168 10.15 9.91 12.44
C LEU A 168 10.19 10.64 13.79
N ALA A 169 9.10 11.31 14.16
CA ALA A 169 8.98 11.95 15.46
C ALA A 169 8.97 10.92 16.59
N ALA A 170 8.25 9.80 16.41
CA ALA A 170 8.17 8.71 17.38
C ALA A 170 9.53 8.03 17.58
N GLU A 171 10.35 7.92 16.53
CA GLU A 171 11.74 7.43 16.61
C GLU A 171 12.70 8.40 17.31
N GLY A 172 12.23 9.58 17.72
CA GLY A 172 13.04 10.60 18.40
C GLY A 172 13.88 11.44 17.45
N ARG A 173 13.64 11.41 16.13
CA ARG A 173 14.42 12.14 15.13
C ARG A 173 14.49 13.64 15.42
N PHE A 174 13.45 14.20 16.03
CA PHE A 174 13.34 15.62 16.39
C PHE A 174 13.51 15.89 17.88
N ALA A 175 13.90 14.86 18.68
CA ALA A 175 14.03 14.90 20.13
C ALA A 175 15.39 14.34 20.60
N GLU A 176 16.47 14.77 19.97
CA GLU A 176 17.87 14.37 20.31
C GLU A 176 18.08 12.84 20.35
N GLY A 177 17.37 12.11 19.46
CA GLY A 177 17.47 10.65 19.37
C GLY A 177 16.74 9.91 20.50
N LYS A 178 15.83 10.56 21.23
CA LYS A 178 15.03 9.92 22.29
C LYS A 178 13.67 9.49 21.73
N PRO A 179 13.41 8.18 21.54
CA PRO A 179 12.12 7.69 21.11
C PRO A 179 10.99 8.11 22.04
N LEU A 180 9.81 8.36 21.48
CA LEU A 180 8.63 8.71 22.25
C LEU A 180 7.94 7.42 22.75
N ASP A 181 7.56 7.40 24.02
CA ASP A 181 6.67 6.37 24.57
C ASP A 181 5.22 6.71 24.17
N LEU A 182 4.75 6.12 23.06
CA LEU A 182 3.43 6.39 22.53
C LEU A 182 2.38 5.43 23.11
N PRO A 183 1.23 5.94 23.57
CA PRO A 183 0.11 5.09 23.95
C PRO A 183 -0.48 4.38 22.73
N ALA A 184 -1.06 3.19 22.92
CA ALA A 184 -1.64 2.38 21.84
C ALA A 184 -2.56 3.14 20.86
N PRO A 185 -3.44 4.08 21.28
CA PRO A 185 -4.23 4.86 20.34
C PRO A 185 -3.40 5.72 19.39
N ALA A 186 -2.30 6.31 19.84
CA ALA A 186 -1.40 7.12 19.00
C ALA A 186 -0.63 6.25 17.99
N ILE A 187 -0.21 5.05 18.41
CA ILE A 187 0.42 4.06 17.50
C ILE A 187 -0.57 3.66 16.41
N ILE A 188 -1.82 3.35 16.78
CA ILE A 188 -2.88 2.99 15.81
C ILE A 188 -3.13 4.13 14.82
N GLU A 189 -3.18 5.38 15.28
CA GLU A 189 -3.38 6.54 14.41
C GLU A 189 -2.22 6.73 13.44
N LEU A 190 -0.99 6.68 13.91
CA LEU A 190 0.22 6.76 13.10
C LEU A 190 0.21 5.68 12.00
N GLN A 191 -0.01 4.42 12.38
CA GLN A 191 -0.07 3.29 11.44
C GLN A 191 -1.22 3.43 10.45
N ALA A 192 -2.38 3.92 10.89
CA ALA A 192 -3.53 4.18 10.02
C ALA A 192 -3.24 5.28 8.99
N MET A 193 -2.42 6.27 9.33
CA MET A 193 -1.97 7.32 8.43
C MET A 193 -0.86 6.82 7.49
N LYS A 194 0.26 6.31 8.02
CA LYS A 194 1.43 5.91 7.23
C LYS A 194 1.11 4.79 6.24
N THR A 195 0.45 3.73 6.71
CA THR A 195 0.19 2.51 5.93
C THR A 195 -1.27 2.38 5.53
N GLY A 196 -2.19 2.61 6.47
CA GLY A 196 -3.63 2.39 6.29
C GLY A 196 -4.26 3.32 5.26
N ALA A 197 -3.80 4.56 5.13
CA ALA A 197 -4.38 5.55 4.22
C ALA A 197 -4.35 5.10 2.76
N LEU A 198 -3.25 4.52 2.28
CA LEU A 198 -3.15 4.02 0.91
C LEU A 198 -3.93 2.72 0.69
N LEU A 199 -4.09 1.87 1.71
CA LEU A 199 -4.95 0.68 1.61
C LEU A 199 -6.43 1.07 1.53
N ARG A 200 -6.85 2.06 2.31
CA ARG A 200 -8.19 2.64 2.24
C ARG A 200 -8.43 3.30 0.87
N GLN A 201 -7.45 4.05 0.38
CA GLN A 201 -7.52 4.69 -0.93
C GLN A 201 -7.66 3.65 -2.06
N ALA A 202 -7.02 2.47 -1.95
CA ALA A 202 -7.17 1.40 -2.92
C ALA A 202 -8.64 0.98 -3.08
N CYS A 203 -9.33 0.72 -1.97
CA CYS A 203 -10.74 0.34 -1.99
C CYS A 203 -11.65 1.51 -2.42
N GLU A 204 -11.35 2.72 -1.98
CA GLU A 204 -12.08 3.93 -2.37
C GLU A 204 -11.96 4.21 -3.87
N ALA A 205 -10.78 4.01 -4.47
CA ALA A 205 -10.60 4.17 -5.92
C ALA A 205 -11.48 3.20 -6.71
N GLY A 206 -11.55 1.93 -6.29
CA GLY A 206 -12.46 0.96 -6.88
C GLY A 206 -13.93 1.37 -6.76
N ALA A 207 -14.33 1.86 -5.60
CA ALA A 207 -15.68 2.35 -5.34
C ALA A 207 -16.02 3.59 -6.20
N LEU A 208 -15.08 4.53 -6.37
CA LEU A 208 -15.26 5.71 -7.22
C LEU A 208 -15.43 5.34 -8.69
N LEU A 209 -14.58 4.45 -9.21
CA LEU A 209 -14.70 3.92 -10.57
C LEU A 209 -16.05 3.22 -10.79
N GLY A 210 -16.49 2.45 -9.80
CA GLY A 210 -17.77 1.74 -9.79
C GLY A 210 -18.99 2.60 -9.51
N ARG A 211 -18.81 3.90 -9.22
CA ARG A 211 -19.90 4.81 -8.83
C ARG A 211 -20.73 4.26 -7.66
N ALA A 212 -20.05 3.65 -6.70
CA ALA A 212 -20.65 3.01 -5.53
C ALA A 212 -21.52 4.00 -4.73
N SER A 213 -22.61 3.48 -4.19
CA SER A 213 -23.47 4.23 -3.27
C SER A 213 -22.73 4.58 -1.96
N PRO A 214 -23.20 5.57 -1.20
CA PRO A 214 -22.61 5.90 0.10
C PRO A 214 -22.54 4.70 1.08
N ALA A 215 -23.51 3.80 1.04
CA ALA A 215 -23.54 2.60 1.89
C ALA A 215 -22.46 1.58 1.49
N GLU A 216 -22.28 1.34 0.19
CA GLU A 216 -21.25 0.46 -0.34
C GLU A 216 -19.84 1.03 -0.07
N ARG A 217 -19.63 2.34 -0.26
CA ARG A 217 -18.37 3.01 0.10
C ARG A 217 -18.06 2.88 1.59
N ALA A 218 -19.06 3.04 2.47
CA ALA A 218 -18.89 2.83 3.89
C ALA A 218 -18.51 1.39 4.24
N SER A 219 -19.06 0.39 3.52
CA SER A 219 -18.69 -1.02 3.67
C SER A 219 -17.24 -1.27 3.26
N LEU A 220 -16.81 -0.75 2.11
CA LEU A 220 -15.42 -0.85 1.64
C LEU A 220 -14.44 -0.09 2.54
N ASP A 221 -14.83 1.05 3.12
CA ASP A 221 -13.98 1.77 4.08
C ASP A 221 -13.79 0.95 5.38
N ARG A 222 -14.85 0.30 5.91
CA ARG A 222 -14.71 -0.61 7.06
C ARG A 222 -13.79 -1.77 6.76
N TYR A 223 -13.96 -2.43 5.60
CA TYR A 223 -13.08 -3.50 5.14
C TYR A 223 -11.62 -3.02 5.08
N ALA A 224 -11.37 -1.90 4.42
CA ALA A 224 -10.02 -1.39 4.22
C ALA A 224 -9.34 -0.97 5.53
N ARG A 225 -10.09 -0.43 6.49
CA ARG A 225 -9.58 -0.14 7.85
C ARG A 225 -9.18 -1.42 8.58
N ALA A 226 -10.02 -2.44 8.53
CA ALA A 226 -9.74 -3.72 9.18
C ALA A 226 -8.50 -4.38 8.57
N VAL A 227 -8.42 -4.45 7.23
CA VAL A 227 -7.25 -4.99 6.51
C VAL A 227 -5.98 -4.17 6.78
N GLY A 228 -6.06 -2.84 6.82
CA GLY A 228 -4.91 -1.98 7.11
C GLY A 228 -4.33 -2.21 8.51
N ARG A 229 -5.20 -2.35 9.53
CA ARG A 229 -4.78 -2.69 10.89
C ARG A 229 -4.23 -4.12 10.98
N ALA A 230 -4.89 -5.08 10.33
CA ALA A 230 -4.43 -6.47 10.28
C ALA A 230 -3.04 -6.56 9.62
N PHE A 231 -2.82 -5.80 8.54
CA PHE A 231 -1.52 -5.74 7.85
C PHE A 231 -0.40 -5.32 8.79
N GLN A 232 -0.62 -4.29 9.59
CA GLN A 232 0.40 -3.76 10.50
C GLN A 232 0.68 -4.73 11.66
N ILE A 233 -0.38 -5.31 12.26
CA ILE A 233 -0.20 -6.30 13.33
C ILE A 233 0.54 -7.54 12.81
N ALA A 234 0.24 -7.98 11.58
CA ALA A 234 0.94 -9.11 10.96
C ALA A 234 2.41 -8.79 10.68
N ASP A 235 2.73 -7.57 10.25
CA ASP A 235 4.13 -7.11 10.08
C ASP A 235 4.85 -7.09 11.44
N ASP A 236 4.26 -6.47 12.48
CA ASP A 236 4.84 -6.39 13.83
C ASP A 236 5.07 -7.81 14.43
N LEU A 237 4.16 -8.77 14.18
CA LEU A 237 4.30 -10.16 14.61
C LEU A 237 5.45 -10.87 13.88
N LEU A 238 5.60 -10.65 12.57
CA LEU A 238 6.70 -11.22 11.79
C LEU A 238 8.07 -10.73 12.28
N ASP A 239 8.18 -9.47 12.64
CA ASP A 239 9.42 -8.91 13.17
C ASP A 239 9.80 -9.56 14.50
N VAL A 240 8.84 -9.74 15.42
CA VAL A 240 9.07 -10.37 16.71
C VAL A 240 9.31 -11.89 16.59
N GLU A 241 8.56 -12.62 15.76
CA GLU A 241 8.70 -14.08 15.59
C GLU A 241 9.92 -14.44 14.74
N GLY A 242 10.28 -13.58 13.76
CA GLY A 242 11.51 -13.71 12.99
C GLY A 242 12.74 -13.64 13.87
N GLU A 243 12.76 -12.78 14.88
CA GLU A 243 13.83 -12.70 15.88
C GLU A 243 14.01 -14.02 16.67
N ALA A 244 12.90 -14.65 17.07
CA ALA A 244 12.93 -15.88 17.83
C ALA A 244 13.46 -17.09 17.03
N SER A 245 13.31 -17.09 15.70
CA SER A 245 13.71 -18.20 14.82
C SER A 245 15.12 -18.05 14.22
N LEU A 246 15.70 -16.85 14.23
CA LEU A 246 16.96 -16.48 13.57
C LEU A 246 18.00 -15.93 14.54
N VAL A 247 18.33 -16.69 15.61
CA VAL A 247 19.56 -16.43 16.39
C VAL A 247 20.77 -16.61 15.45
N GLY A 248 21.04 -15.57 14.65
CA GLY A 248 22.16 -15.59 13.70
C GLY A 248 22.21 -14.49 12.65
N LYS A 249 21.17 -13.66 12.44
CA LYS A 249 21.21 -12.50 11.51
C LYS A 249 20.34 -11.36 12.00
N ALA A 250 20.81 -10.14 11.71
CA ALA A 250 20.22 -8.86 12.12
C ALA A 250 18.71 -8.76 11.86
N VAL A 251 17.92 -9.16 12.82
CA VAL A 251 16.48 -8.97 12.97
C VAL A 251 16.36 -8.10 14.21
N GLY A 252 15.34 -7.30 14.35
CA GLY A 252 15.22 -6.37 15.47
C GLY A 252 15.55 -4.92 15.12
N LYS A 253 15.44 -4.55 13.83
CA LYS A 253 15.57 -3.13 13.44
C LYS A 253 14.54 -2.26 14.19
N ASP A 254 13.32 -2.73 14.38
CA ASP A 254 12.25 -1.98 15.05
C ASP A 254 12.43 -1.93 16.58
N ALA A 255 12.83 -3.03 17.21
CA ALA A 255 13.17 -3.04 18.64
C ALA A 255 14.45 -2.25 18.93
N ALA A 256 15.45 -2.33 18.05
CA ALA A 256 16.69 -1.55 18.15
C ALA A 256 16.48 -0.06 17.88
N ALA A 257 15.46 0.30 17.04
CA ALA A 257 15.04 1.66 16.77
C ALA A 257 14.06 2.23 17.83
N GLY A 258 13.65 1.40 18.83
CA GLY A 258 12.70 1.84 19.86
C GLY A 258 11.27 2.08 19.31
N LYS A 259 10.90 1.45 18.20
CA LYS A 259 9.56 1.59 17.61
C LYS A 259 8.49 1.06 18.55
N ALA A 260 7.50 1.89 18.85
CA ALA A 260 6.32 1.49 19.60
C ALA A 260 5.41 0.64 18.69
N THR A 261 5.23 -0.66 19.02
CA THR A 261 4.41 -1.60 18.26
C THR A 261 3.16 -2.03 19.05
N LEU A 262 2.10 -2.42 18.34
CA LEU A 262 0.91 -2.98 18.99
C LEU A 262 1.21 -4.35 19.63
N VAL A 263 2.11 -5.13 19.08
CA VAL A 263 2.56 -6.39 19.66
C VAL A 263 3.26 -6.16 21.00
N GLY A 264 4.06 -5.12 21.13
CA GLY A 264 4.67 -4.72 22.41
C GLY A 264 3.63 -4.37 23.48
N THR A 265 2.48 -3.81 23.10
CA THR A 265 1.41 -3.45 24.04
C THR A 265 0.46 -4.61 24.36
N LEU A 266 0.10 -5.44 23.37
CA LEU A 266 -0.89 -6.52 23.50
C LEU A 266 -0.28 -7.88 23.85
N GLY A 267 1.02 -8.03 23.66
CA GLY A 267 1.69 -9.34 23.63
C GLY A 267 1.32 -10.14 22.37
N ILE A 268 2.04 -11.23 22.11
CA ILE A 268 1.86 -12.07 20.91
C ILE A 268 0.44 -12.65 20.84
N ASP A 269 -0.06 -13.22 21.94
CA ASP A 269 -1.40 -13.83 21.96
C ASP A 269 -2.51 -12.79 21.79
N GLY A 270 -2.37 -11.62 22.41
CA GLY A 270 -3.31 -10.50 22.22
C GLY A 270 -3.31 -9.97 20.78
N ALA A 271 -2.13 -9.85 20.17
CA ALA A 271 -1.99 -9.44 18.77
C ALA A 271 -2.64 -10.45 17.81
N ARG A 272 -2.44 -11.76 18.04
CA ARG A 272 -3.10 -12.83 17.26
C ARG A 272 -4.63 -12.81 17.41
N ALA A 273 -5.14 -12.60 18.62
CA ALA A 273 -6.58 -12.48 18.87
C ALA A 273 -7.16 -11.25 18.15
N GLU A 274 -6.48 -10.10 18.20
CA GLU A 274 -6.90 -8.89 17.49
C GLU A 274 -6.85 -9.09 15.97
N LEU A 275 -5.84 -9.78 15.45
CA LEU A 275 -5.71 -10.12 14.03
C LEU A 275 -6.90 -10.96 13.55
N ALA A 276 -7.29 -11.99 14.30
CA ALA A 276 -8.48 -12.82 14.01
C ALA A 276 -9.77 -11.99 14.04
N ARG A 277 -9.92 -11.09 15.03
CA ARG A 277 -11.07 -10.19 15.13
C ARG A 277 -11.19 -9.26 13.92
N LEU A 278 -10.06 -8.65 13.50
CA LEU A 278 -10.00 -7.75 12.35
C LEU A 278 -10.32 -8.47 11.04
N THR A 279 -9.86 -9.71 10.88
CA THR A 279 -10.16 -10.52 9.71
C THR A 279 -11.67 -10.82 9.62
N GLY A 280 -12.29 -11.18 10.74
CA GLY A 280 -13.75 -11.35 10.80
C GLY A 280 -14.53 -10.05 10.55
N GLU A 281 -14.02 -8.90 11.02
CA GLU A 281 -14.61 -7.59 10.73
C GLU A 281 -14.53 -7.24 9.24
N ALA A 282 -13.40 -7.54 8.60
CA ALA A 282 -13.21 -7.33 7.16
C ALA A 282 -14.21 -8.19 6.35
N GLU A 283 -14.34 -9.46 6.67
CA GLU A 283 -15.32 -10.37 6.03
C GLU A 283 -16.75 -9.87 6.21
N ALA A 284 -17.15 -9.54 7.45
CA ALA A 284 -18.49 -9.03 7.76
C ALA A 284 -18.82 -7.72 7.01
N ALA A 285 -17.82 -6.83 6.82
CA ALA A 285 -18.00 -5.60 6.08
C ALA A 285 -18.37 -5.83 4.61
N LEU A 286 -17.96 -6.95 4.03
CA LEU A 286 -18.22 -7.32 2.63
C LEU A 286 -19.41 -8.24 2.43
N ALA A 287 -20.13 -8.65 3.49
CA ALA A 287 -21.24 -9.60 3.41
C ALA A 287 -22.33 -9.20 2.40
N GLY A 288 -22.59 -7.88 2.24
CA GLY A 288 -23.57 -7.35 1.28
C GLY A 288 -23.21 -7.58 -0.19
N PHE A 289 -21.94 -7.86 -0.51
CA PHE A 289 -21.48 -8.12 -1.87
C PHE A 289 -21.52 -9.62 -2.25
N GLY A 290 -21.78 -10.50 -1.28
CA GLY A 290 -21.87 -11.95 -1.52
C GLY A 290 -20.59 -12.52 -2.16
N SER A 291 -20.77 -13.49 -3.06
CA SER A 291 -19.64 -14.15 -3.74
C SER A 291 -18.78 -13.20 -4.61
N ALA A 292 -19.29 -12.00 -4.92
CA ALA A 292 -18.50 -11.01 -5.63
C ALA A 292 -17.27 -10.54 -4.83
N ALA A 293 -17.29 -10.64 -3.51
CA ALA A 293 -16.22 -10.20 -2.63
C ALA A 293 -15.22 -11.30 -2.26
N THR A 294 -15.34 -12.53 -2.79
CA THR A 294 -14.52 -13.68 -2.36
C THR A 294 -13.02 -13.37 -2.35
N LEU A 295 -12.46 -12.78 -3.42
CA LEU A 295 -11.03 -12.46 -3.49
C LEU A 295 -10.60 -11.38 -2.50
N LEU A 296 -11.47 -10.41 -2.19
CA LEU A 296 -11.18 -9.42 -1.14
C LEU A 296 -11.21 -10.07 0.26
N VAL A 297 -12.13 -10.99 0.52
CA VAL A 297 -12.15 -11.75 1.77
C VAL A 297 -10.90 -12.62 1.89
N GLU A 298 -10.56 -13.37 0.85
CA GLU A 298 -9.32 -14.17 0.82
C GLU A 298 -8.07 -13.29 1.03
N ALA A 299 -8.05 -12.06 0.51
CA ALA A 299 -6.95 -11.13 0.72
C ALA A 299 -6.83 -10.68 2.18
N ALA A 300 -7.93 -10.51 2.91
CA ALA A 300 -7.89 -10.21 4.34
C ALA A 300 -7.25 -11.36 5.15
N TYR A 301 -7.63 -12.60 4.86
CA TYR A 301 -7.01 -13.78 5.47
C TYR A 301 -5.52 -13.92 5.07
N PHE A 302 -5.19 -13.68 3.80
CA PHE A 302 -3.81 -13.72 3.32
C PHE A 302 -2.92 -12.69 4.01
N VAL A 303 -3.45 -11.50 4.30
CA VAL A 303 -2.75 -10.45 5.05
C VAL A 303 -2.51 -10.90 6.49
N ALA A 304 -3.47 -11.56 7.11
CA ALA A 304 -3.38 -12.03 8.48
C ALA A 304 -2.46 -13.26 8.64
N ASP A 305 -2.37 -14.15 7.64
CA ASP A 305 -1.55 -15.38 7.69
C ASP A 305 -0.16 -15.18 7.04
N ARG A 306 0.36 -13.96 7.08
CA ARG A 306 1.70 -13.68 6.55
C ARG A 306 2.76 -14.44 7.34
N ARG A 307 3.48 -15.35 6.66
CA ARG A 307 4.63 -16.09 7.20
C ARG A 307 5.96 -15.71 6.51
N ASN A 308 5.88 -14.83 5.48
CA ASN A 308 7.04 -14.29 4.74
C ASN A 308 6.67 -12.98 4.06
#